data_62a1c64511d8e4dbc2c2353d1c436d07
#
_entry.id   62a1c64511d8e4dbc2c2353d1c436d07
#
_cell.length_a   1.000
_cell.length_b   1.000
_cell.length_c   1.000
_cell.angle_alpha   90.00
_cell.angle_beta   90.00
_cell.angle_gamma   90.00
#
_symmetry.space_group_name_H-M   'P 1'
#
loop_
_entity.id
_entity.type
_entity.pdbx_description
1 polymer ?
#
loop_
_entity_poly.entity_id
_entity_poly.type
_entity_poly.pdbx_seq_one_letter_code
_entity_poly.pdbx_strand_id
1 'polypeptide(L)'
;MGKKILIVEDEKDIQDLLEHYLKREGYEVQAAGDGESALRKVAKERFDLVLLDLMLPGVHGLEVCRAFRSQTQTADLPIIMLTAKGEETDRVVGLELGADDYITKPFSPREVVARVKAILRRVEKPKPKEVRYAYGGISLDLLRYEVSYKGKAQSLTSKEFKLLEFLLGNQGRVLSRDLLLNEIWGYDYFGTTRTVDVHVAHLRNKLPVLNKSLISVKGLGYKLQEEPTKP
;
A
#
# COMPACT_ATOMS: atom_id res chain seq x y z
N MET A 1 -9.03 19.83 10.80
CA MET A 1 -7.98 19.39 11.75
C MET A 1 -6.77 18.95 10.93
N GLY A 2 -5.55 19.36 11.34
CA GLY A 2 -4.32 18.92 10.69
C GLY A 2 -4.11 17.41 10.88
N LYS A 3 -3.45 16.76 9.91
CA LYS A 3 -3.04 15.35 10.02
C LYS A 3 -1.95 15.21 11.06
N LYS A 4 -2.04 14.17 11.89
CA LYS A 4 -1.13 13.93 13.02
C LYS A 4 -0.14 12.81 12.71
N ILE A 5 1.15 13.11 12.80
CA ILE A 5 2.25 12.19 12.47
C ILE A 5 3.04 11.88 13.73
N LEU A 6 3.34 10.60 13.94
CA LEU A 6 4.26 10.14 14.97
C LEU A 6 5.63 9.85 14.34
N ILE A 7 6.67 10.45 14.89
CA ILE A 7 8.07 10.13 14.57
C ILE A 7 8.60 9.24 15.69
N VAL A 8 9.10 8.06 15.35
CA VAL A 8 9.74 7.11 16.29
C VAL A 8 11.20 6.96 15.85
N GLU A 9 12.07 7.67 16.53
CA GLU A 9 13.49 7.84 16.18
C GLU A 9 14.23 8.20 17.47
N ASP A 10 15.37 7.60 17.75
CA ASP A 10 16.13 7.87 18.97
C ASP A 10 17.11 9.05 18.83
N GLU A 11 17.57 9.32 17.60
CA GLU A 11 18.45 10.44 17.31
C GLU A 11 17.70 11.78 17.34
N LYS A 12 17.97 12.61 18.36
CA LYS A 12 17.26 13.87 18.56
C LYS A 12 17.38 14.83 17.37
N ASP A 13 18.53 14.89 16.74
CA ASP A 13 18.79 15.77 15.59
C ASP A 13 17.92 15.37 14.37
N ILE A 14 17.71 14.05 14.17
CA ILE A 14 16.84 13.53 13.12
C ILE A 14 15.37 13.82 13.45
N GLN A 15 14.95 13.62 14.72
CA GLN A 15 13.62 14.00 15.15
C GLN A 15 13.32 15.47 14.87
N ASP A 16 14.20 16.37 15.31
CA ASP A 16 14.01 17.83 15.19
C ASP A 16 13.98 18.25 13.72
N LEU A 17 14.83 17.64 12.89
CA LEU A 17 14.85 17.86 11.46
C LEU A 17 13.52 17.47 10.81
N LEU A 18 13.05 16.25 11.06
CA LEU A 18 11.79 15.74 10.51
C LEU A 18 10.58 16.53 11.01
N GLU A 19 10.56 16.83 12.31
CA GLU A 19 9.50 17.63 12.93
C GLU A 19 9.41 19.02 12.31
N HIS A 20 10.55 19.69 12.09
CA HIS A 20 10.60 21.00 11.46
C HIS A 20 9.99 20.99 10.04
N TYR A 21 10.39 20.04 9.20
CA TYR A 21 9.90 19.98 7.82
C TYR A 21 8.42 19.56 7.74
N LEU A 22 7.98 18.62 8.56
CA LEU A 22 6.58 18.19 8.58
C LEU A 22 5.64 19.26 9.13
N LYS A 23 6.04 19.98 10.18
CA LYS A 23 5.26 21.14 10.70
C LYS A 23 5.11 22.24 9.68
N ARG A 24 6.15 22.54 8.88
CA ARG A 24 6.06 23.52 7.77
C ARG A 24 5.04 23.14 6.71
N GLU A 25 4.75 21.86 6.56
CA GLU A 25 3.71 21.35 5.65
C GLU A 25 2.31 21.30 6.29
N GLY A 26 2.17 21.80 7.52
CA GLY A 26 0.90 21.91 8.23
C GLY A 26 0.48 20.66 8.99
N TYR A 27 1.40 19.70 9.21
CA TYR A 27 1.12 18.51 10.02
C TYR A 27 1.29 18.78 11.51
N GLU A 28 0.45 18.15 12.33
CA GLU A 28 0.72 17.99 13.76
C GLU A 28 1.75 16.87 13.94
N VAL A 29 2.81 17.11 14.70
CA VAL A 29 3.89 16.14 14.86
C VAL A 29 4.16 15.87 16.32
N GLN A 30 4.29 14.60 16.67
CA GLN A 30 4.82 14.14 17.95
C GLN A 30 6.01 13.22 17.71
N ALA A 31 6.95 13.20 18.67
CA ALA A 31 8.11 12.32 18.63
C ALA A 31 8.09 11.33 19.81
N ALA A 32 8.68 10.16 19.58
CA ALA A 32 9.00 9.14 20.57
C ALA A 32 10.46 8.69 20.33
N GLY A 33 11.26 8.58 21.37
CA GLY A 33 12.66 8.18 21.27
C GLY A 33 12.89 6.66 21.36
N ASP A 34 11.84 5.88 21.55
CA ASP A 34 11.90 4.42 21.67
C ASP A 34 10.55 3.76 21.32
N GLY A 35 10.59 2.45 21.09
CA GLY A 35 9.41 1.68 20.69
C GLY A 35 8.32 1.63 21.75
N GLU A 36 8.68 1.53 23.04
CA GLU A 36 7.69 1.48 24.13
C GLU A 36 6.92 2.80 24.26
N SER A 37 7.61 3.92 24.14
CA SER A 37 6.97 5.25 24.18
C SER A 37 6.07 5.45 22.98
N ALA A 38 6.43 4.94 21.81
CA ALA A 38 5.58 4.94 20.61
C ALA A 38 4.30 4.15 20.84
N LEU A 39 4.39 2.92 21.36
CA LEU A 39 3.24 2.07 21.69
C LEU A 39 2.31 2.73 22.71
N ARG A 40 2.88 3.35 23.77
CA ARG A 40 2.09 4.11 24.77
C ARG A 40 1.36 5.31 24.16
N LYS A 41 1.98 6.02 23.22
CA LYS A 41 1.36 7.17 22.55
C LYS A 41 0.18 6.76 21.66
N VAL A 42 0.38 5.73 20.85
CA VAL A 42 -0.65 5.24 19.91
C VAL A 42 -1.84 4.63 20.66
N ALA A 43 -1.63 4.08 21.86
CA ALA A 43 -2.72 3.60 22.73
C ALA A 43 -3.58 4.74 23.29
N LYS A 44 -3.03 5.96 23.42
CA LYS A 44 -3.73 7.12 24.01
C LYS A 44 -4.35 8.05 22.98
N GLU A 45 -3.75 8.14 21.81
CA GLU A 45 -4.09 9.10 20.78
C GLU A 45 -4.08 8.46 19.38
N ARG A 46 -4.87 9.03 18.46
CA ARG A 46 -4.87 8.59 17.05
C ARG A 46 -3.84 9.36 16.26
N PHE A 47 -3.10 8.65 15.44
CA PHE A 47 -2.19 9.19 14.45
C PHE A 47 -2.66 8.81 13.05
N ASP A 48 -2.33 9.63 12.07
CA ASP A 48 -2.64 9.40 10.65
C ASP A 48 -1.50 8.69 9.93
N LEU A 49 -0.27 8.76 10.46
CA LEU A 49 0.93 8.11 9.92
C LEU A 49 2.02 8.00 10.98
N VAL A 50 2.84 6.96 10.87
CA VAL A 50 4.05 6.76 11.68
C VAL A 50 5.27 6.75 10.77
N LEU A 51 6.30 7.53 11.11
CA LEU A 51 7.67 7.34 10.64
C LEU A 51 8.38 6.52 11.71
N LEU A 52 8.91 5.35 11.37
CA LEU A 52 9.44 4.38 12.33
C LEU A 52 10.86 3.98 11.97
N ASP A 53 11.82 4.34 12.80
CA ASP A 53 13.17 3.81 12.67
C ASP A 53 13.21 2.33 13.02
N LEU A 54 13.98 1.57 12.25
CA LEU A 54 14.24 0.17 12.53
C LEU A 54 15.23 -0.03 13.67
N MET A 55 16.22 0.85 13.77
CA MET A 55 17.34 0.75 14.70
C MET A 55 17.07 1.49 16.01
N LEU A 56 15.95 1.15 16.68
CA LEU A 56 15.59 1.74 17.96
C LEU A 56 16.28 1.03 19.13
N PRO A 57 16.63 1.75 20.20
CA PRO A 57 17.13 1.13 21.41
C PRO A 57 16.02 0.30 22.11
N GLY A 58 16.39 -0.87 22.60
CA GLY A 58 15.50 -1.77 23.33
C GLY A 58 14.62 -2.60 22.41
N VAL A 59 13.45 -2.10 22.01
CA VAL A 59 12.51 -2.80 21.13
C VAL A 59 12.79 -2.46 19.67
N HIS A 60 13.17 -3.45 18.89
CA HIS A 60 13.47 -3.26 17.46
C HIS A 60 12.24 -2.74 16.68
N GLY A 61 12.44 -1.82 15.70
CA GLY A 61 11.36 -1.22 14.94
C GLY A 61 10.43 -2.22 14.25
N LEU A 62 10.94 -3.38 13.81
CA LEU A 62 10.10 -4.45 13.24
C LEU A 62 9.12 -5.03 14.26
N GLU A 63 9.51 -5.12 15.54
CA GLU A 63 8.62 -5.59 16.61
C GLU A 63 7.54 -4.55 16.92
N VAL A 64 7.91 -3.26 16.90
CA VAL A 64 6.95 -2.16 17.03
C VAL A 64 5.93 -2.18 15.89
N CYS A 65 6.39 -2.37 14.64
CA CYS A 65 5.51 -2.51 13.49
C CYS A 65 4.55 -3.70 13.64
N ARG A 66 5.08 -4.86 14.03
CA ARG A 66 4.26 -6.07 14.29
C ARG A 66 3.22 -5.82 15.38
N ALA A 67 3.60 -5.11 16.46
CA ALA A 67 2.68 -4.75 17.53
C ALA A 67 1.57 -3.81 17.04
N PHE A 68 1.88 -2.82 16.18
CA PHE A 68 0.85 -1.98 15.57
C PHE A 68 -0.09 -2.80 14.68
N ARG A 69 0.41 -3.72 13.87
CA ARG A 69 -0.41 -4.56 12.97
C ARG A 69 -1.30 -5.57 13.71
N SER A 70 -0.89 -6.01 14.90
CA SER A 70 -1.67 -6.97 15.70
C SER A 70 -2.87 -6.37 16.43
N GLN A 71 -2.94 -5.04 16.59
CA GLN A 71 -4.00 -4.35 17.31
C GLN A 71 -5.02 -3.79 16.32
N THR A 72 -6.31 -4.09 16.52
CA THR A 72 -7.41 -3.64 15.64
C THR A 72 -7.44 -2.12 15.42
N GLN A 73 -7.03 -1.34 16.43
CA GLN A 73 -7.06 0.14 16.35
C GLN A 73 -5.96 0.71 15.47
N THR A 74 -4.86 -0.02 15.27
CA THR A 74 -3.66 0.43 14.58
C THR A 74 -3.27 -0.47 13.40
N ALA A 75 -4.04 -1.53 13.14
CA ALA A 75 -3.78 -2.44 12.03
C ALA A 75 -3.67 -1.73 10.66
N ASP A 76 -4.49 -0.70 10.45
CA ASP A 76 -4.54 0.11 9.22
C ASP A 76 -3.71 1.41 9.32
N LEU A 77 -2.99 1.65 10.42
CA LEU A 77 -2.18 2.86 10.61
C LEU A 77 -1.01 2.86 9.62
N PRO A 78 -0.90 3.85 8.72
CA PRO A 78 0.19 3.90 7.76
C PRO A 78 1.55 4.01 8.45
N ILE A 79 2.51 3.17 8.01
CA ILE A 79 3.87 3.13 8.54
C ILE A 79 4.87 3.29 7.42
N ILE A 80 5.74 4.31 7.52
CA ILE A 80 6.95 4.45 6.71
C ILE A 80 8.13 4.05 7.58
N MET A 81 8.88 3.05 7.15
CA MET A 81 10.09 2.65 7.85
C MET A 81 11.30 3.48 7.44
N LEU A 82 12.09 3.90 8.43
CA LEU A 82 13.42 4.50 8.22
C LEU A 82 14.46 3.40 8.45
N THR A 83 15.34 3.15 7.47
CA THR A 83 16.27 2.01 7.50
C THR A 83 17.66 2.42 7.08
N ALA A 84 18.70 1.76 7.61
CA ALA A 84 20.08 1.99 7.19
C ALA A 84 20.33 1.44 5.77
N LYS A 85 21.29 2.03 5.06
CA LYS A 85 21.71 1.58 3.74
C LYS A 85 22.45 0.24 3.86
N GLY A 86 21.94 -0.81 3.21
CA GLY A 86 22.60 -2.13 3.15
C GLY A 86 21.80 -3.30 3.70
N GLU A 87 20.71 -3.06 4.40
CA GLU A 87 19.85 -4.09 4.98
C GLU A 87 18.69 -4.43 4.03
N GLU A 88 19.02 -5.01 2.89
CA GLU A 88 18.00 -5.43 1.90
C GLU A 88 17.04 -6.46 2.48
N THR A 89 17.53 -7.29 3.41
CA THR A 89 16.75 -8.27 4.15
C THR A 89 15.69 -7.61 5.04
N ASP A 90 16.02 -6.53 5.73
CA ASP A 90 15.09 -5.82 6.63
C ASP A 90 14.01 -5.07 5.86
N ARG A 91 14.32 -4.62 4.63
CA ARG A 91 13.34 -4.00 3.72
C ARG A 91 12.27 -5.01 3.29
N VAL A 92 12.69 -6.21 2.90
CA VAL A 92 11.77 -7.29 2.50
C VAL A 92 10.93 -7.73 3.68
N VAL A 93 11.56 -7.97 4.83
CA VAL A 93 10.86 -8.35 6.08
C VAL A 93 9.90 -7.24 6.53
N GLY A 94 10.30 -5.97 6.47
CA GLY A 94 9.44 -4.84 6.83
C GLY A 94 8.17 -4.73 5.97
N LEU A 95 8.29 -4.95 4.66
CA LEU A 95 7.14 -4.97 3.74
C LEU A 95 6.26 -6.20 3.96
N GLU A 96 6.84 -7.38 4.25
CA GLU A 96 6.09 -8.59 4.62
C GLU A 96 5.34 -8.42 5.94
N LEU A 97 5.88 -7.65 6.87
CA LEU A 97 5.24 -7.29 8.14
C LEU A 97 4.18 -6.19 8.01
N GLY A 98 3.98 -5.65 6.79
CA GLY A 98 2.90 -4.73 6.49
C GLY A 98 3.25 -3.24 6.60
N ALA A 99 4.52 -2.85 6.49
CA ALA A 99 4.89 -1.46 6.27
C ALA A 99 4.36 -0.97 4.90
N ASP A 100 3.97 0.31 4.82
CA ASP A 100 3.39 0.89 3.61
C ASP A 100 4.46 1.44 2.66
N ASP A 101 5.60 1.87 3.22
CA ASP A 101 6.78 2.34 2.47
C ASP A 101 8.03 2.27 3.35
N TYR A 102 9.20 2.51 2.75
CA TYR A 102 10.48 2.61 3.46
C TYR A 102 11.34 3.73 2.86
N ILE A 103 12.21 4.29 3.69
CA ILE A 103 13.17 5.33 3.33
C ILE A 103 14.54 4.93 3.86
N THR A 104 15.56 4.93 3.01
CA THR A 104 16.93 4.59 3.44
C THR A 104 17.67 5.81 3.94
N LYS A 105 18.33 5.69 5.10
CA LYS A 105 19.28 6.68 5.63
C LYS A 105 20.63 6.60 4.85
N PRO A 106 21.26 7.71 4.49
CA PRO A 106 20.81 9.10 4.70
C PRO A 106 19.74 9.51 3.69
N PHE A 107 18.72 10.22 4.15
CA PHE A 107 17.60 10.69 3.34
C PHE A 107 17.53 12.21 3.26
N SER A 108 16.89 12.72 2.22
CA SER A 108 16.50 14.11 2.14
C SER A 108 15.19 14.36 2.90
N PRO A 109 15.07 15.41 3.77
CA PRO A 109 13.80 15.75 4.39
C PRO A 109 12.67 15.99 3.37
N ARG A 110 13.00 16.48 2.17
CA ARG A 110 12.03 16.66 1.07
C ARG A 110 11.50 15.32 0.56
N GLU A 111 12.31 14.27 0.54
CA GLU A 111 11.88 12.93 0.18
C GLU A 111 10.88 12.40 1.20
N VAL A 112 11.18 12.51 2.50
CA VAL A 112 10.27 12.09 3.57
C VAL A 112 8.93 12.79 3.44
N VAL A 113 8.92 14.12 3.27
CA VAL A 113 7.69 14.89 3.06
C VAL A 113 6.91 14.42 1.83
N ALA A 114 7.59 14.16 0.72
CA ALA A 114 6.93 13.69 -0.50
C ALA A 114 6.25 12.32 -0.30
N ARG A 115 6.91 11.39 0.39
CA ARG A 115 6.37 10.06 0.69
C ARG A 115 5.22 10.12 1.69
N VAL A 116 5.34 10.93 2.75
CA VAL A 116 4.26 11.21 3.70
C VAL A 116 3.01 11.73 2.97
N LYS A 117 3.17 12.74 2.10
CA LYS A 117 2.07 13.27 1.28
C LYS A 117 1.45 12.20 0.39
N ALA A 118 2.26 11.36 -0.24
CA ALA A 118 1.78 10.30 -1.13
C ALA A 118 0.95 9.26 -0.38
N ILE A 119 1.38 8.82 0.80
CA ILE A 119 0.66 7.85 1.62
C ILE A 119 -0.61 8.46 2.19
N LEU A 120 -0.56 9.64 2.80
CA LEU A 120 -1.73 10.29 3.36
C LEU A 120 -2.80 10.56 2.30
N ARG A 121 -2.41 10.93 1.07
CA ARG A 121 -3.35 11.07 -0.05
C ARG A 121 -4.01 9.74 -0.45
N ARG A 122 -3.33 8.59 -0.31
CA ARG A 122 -3.92 7.25 -0.54
C ARG A 122 -4.97 6.93 0.53
N VAL A 123 -4.72 7.34 1.77
CA VAL A 123 -5.66 7.17 2.90
C VAL A 123 -6.85 8.12 2.79
N GLU A 124 -6.65 9.33 2.27
CA GLU A 124 -7.72 10.32 2.05
C GLU A 124 -8.65 10.01 0.88
N LYS A 125 -8.24 9.17 -0.06
CA LYS A 125 -9.23 8.57 -0.95
C LYS A 125 -10.21 7.84 -0.05
N PRO A 126 -11.50 8.21 -0.02
CA PRO A 126 -12.46 7.57 0.86
C PRO A 126 -12.29 6.07 0.69
N LYS A 127 -12.09 5.33 1.81
CA LYS A 127 -12.27 3.87 1.79
C LYS A 127 -13.60 3.69 1.09
N PRO A 128 -13.66 3.07 -0.08
CA PRO A 128 -14.90 3.02 -0.82
C PRO A 128 -15.93 2.41 0.12
N LYS A 129 -16.98 3.18 0.46
CA LYS A 129 -18.14 2.63 1.14
C LYS A 129 -18.57 1.44 0.30
N GLU A 130 -18.34 0.22 0.80
CA GLU A 130 -18.74 -1.04 0.15
C GLU A 130 -18.53 -1.03 -1.37
N VAL A 131 -17.31 -0.80 -1.86
CA VAL A 131 -17.05 -0.93 -3.29
C VAL A 131 -17.02 -2.40 -3.61
N ARG A 132 -18.16 -2.89 -4.05
CA ARG A 132 -18.29 -4.17 -4.72
C ARG A 132 -18.24 -3.91 -6.22
N TYR A 133 -17.26 -4.47 -6.85
CA TYR A 133 -17.28 -4.53 -8.30
C TYR A 133 -18.08 -5.76 -8.72
N ALA A 134 -19.05 -5.56 -9.62
CA ALA A 134 -19.75 -6.64 -10.32
C ALA A 134 -19.38 -6.55 -11.80
N TYR A 135 -19.01 -7.69 -12.42
CA TYR A 135 -18.65 -7.73 -13.83
C TYR A 135 -18.74 -9.17 -14.37
N GLY A 136 -19.60 -9.42 -15.37
CA GLY A 136 -19.66 -10.72 -16.05
C GLY A 136 -19.86 -11.94 -15.15
N GLY A 137 -20.54 -11.76 -14.00
CA GLY A 137 -20.70 -12.77 -12.97
C GLY A 137 -19.54 -12.83 -11.95
N ILE A 138 -18.55 -11.96 -12.06
CA ILE A 138 -17.55 -11.69 -11.02
C ILE A 138 -18.20 -10.77 -9.97
N SER A 139 -17.99 -11.05 -8.69
CA SER A 139 -18.24 -10.13 -7.57
C SER A 139 -16.96 -10.03 -6.77
N LEU A 140 -16.44 -8.80 -6.63
CA LEU A 140 -15.23 -8.48 -5.89
C LEU A 140 -15.59 -7.57 -4.72
N ASP A 141 -15.38 -8.03 -3.49
CA ASP A 141 -15.61 -7.28 -2.26
C ASP A 141 -14.26 -6.80 -1.71
N LEU A 142 -14.00 -5.49 -1.81
CA LEU A 142 -12.72 -4.91 -1.40
C LEU A 142 -12.56 -4.86 0.13
N LEU A 143 -13.67 -4.79 0.88
CA LEU A 143 -13.61 -4.72 2.34
C LEU A 143 -13.29 -6.09 2.96
N ARG A 144 -13.90 -7.15 2.38
CA ARG A 144 -13.70 -8.52 2.86
C ARG A 144 -12.52 -9.21 2.20
N TYR A 145 -11.93 -8.58 1.16
CA TYR A 145 -10.88 -9.17 0.34
C TYR A 145 -11.34 -10.50 -0.30
N GLU A 146 -12.60 -10.55 -0.71
CA GLU A 146 -13.24 -11.74 -1.26
C GLU A 146 -13.57 -11.55 -2.74
N VAL A 147 -13.44 -12.63 -3.50
CA VAL A 147 -13.88 -12.69 -4.88
C VAL A 147 -14.72 -13.94 -5.11
N SER A 148 -15.79 -13.79 -5.86
CA SER A 148 -16.60 -14.89 -6.34
C SER A 148 -16.86 -14.78 -7.84
N TYR A 149 -17.06 -15.93 -8.48
CA TYR A 149 -17.49 -16.02 -9.87
C TYR A 149 -18.72 -16.89 -9.97
N LYS A 150 -19.83 -16.33 -10.48
CA LYS A 150 -21.15 -16.98 -10.55
C LYS A 150 -21.57 -17.59 -9.19
N GLY A 151 -21.36 -16.85 -8.12
CA GLY A 151 -21.71 -17.24 -6.75
C GLY A 151 -20.75 -18.22 -6.08
N LYS A 152 -19.71 -18.70 -6.77
CA LYS A 152 -18.68 -19.59 -6.18
C LYS A 152 -17.45 -18.80 -5.78
N ALA A 153 -17.01 -18.92 -4.53
CA ALA A 153 -15.79 -18.28 -4.05
C ALA A 153 -14.57 -18.72 -4.88
N GLN A 154 -13.68 -17.78 -5.17
CA GLN A 154 -12.43 -17.97 -5.90
C GLN A 154 -11.26 -17.55 -5.02
N SER A 155 -10.16 -18.31 -5.06
CA SER A 155 -8.95 -17.93 -4.36
C SER A 155 -8.03 -17.17 -5.31
N LEU A 156 -7.77 -15.89 -5.00
CA LEU A 156 -6.78 -15.06 -5.69
C LEU A 156 -5.61 -14.76 -4.75
N THR A 157 -4.41 -14.68 -5.31
CA THR A 157 -3.27 -14.10 -4.59
C THR A 157 -3.46 -12.59 -4.43
N SER A 158 -2.74 -11.96 -3.50
CA SER A 158 -2.82 -10.51 -3.27
C SER A 158 -2.56 -9.70 -4.55
N LYS A 159 -1.64 -10.14 -5.41
CA LYS A 159 -1.33 -9.47 -6.68
C LYS A 159 -2.41 -9.67 -7.73
N GLU A 160 -2.98 -10.87 -7.81
CA GLU A 160 -4.13 -11.15 -8.70
C GLU A 160 -5.36 -10.34 -8.27
N PHE A 161 -5.63 -10.24 -6.96
CA PHE A 161 -6.72 -9.45 -6.43
C PHE A 161 -6.57 -7.96 -6.78
N LYS A 162 -5.41 -7.35 -6.52
CA LYS A 162 -5.11 -5.96 -6.87
C LYS A 162 -5.17 -5.71 -8.37
N LEU A 163 -4.68 -6.65 -9.17
CA LEU A 163 -4.74 -6.55 -10.63
C LEU A 163 -6.19 -6.57 -11.11
N LEU A 164 -7.03 -7.47 -10.58
CA LEU A 164 -8.45 -7.54 -10.91
C LEU A 164 -9.19 -6.26 -10.49
N GLU A 165 -8.95 -5.76 -9.27
CA GLU A 165 -9.48 -4.48 -8.78
C GLU A 165 -9.15 -3.33 -9.73
N PHE A 166 -7.88 -3.21 -10.12
CA PHE A 166 -7.41 -2.13 -10.98
C PHE A 166 -8.02 -2.20 -12.38
N LEU A 167 -8.17 -3.41 -12.93
CA LEU A 167 -8.83 -3.63 -14.21
C LEU A 167 -10.33 -3.27 -14.15
N LEU A 168 -11.04 -3.69 -13.09
CA LEU A 168 -12.46 -3.40 -12.89
C LEU A 168 -12.72 -1.91 -12.67
N GLY A 169 -11.82 -1.20 -12.00
CA GLY A 169 -11.90 0.25 -11.80
C GLY A 169 -11.56 1.09 -13.04
N ASN A 170 -11.01 0.47 -14.10
CA ASN A 170 -10.58 1.16 -15.31
C ASN A 170 -11.16 0.53 -16.59
N GLN A 171 -12.41 0.07 -16.54
CA GLN A 171 -13.08 -0.52 -17.69
C GLN A 171 -13.08 0.45 -18.90
N GLY A 172 -13.01 -0.10 -20.10
CA GLY A 172 -12.99 0.68 -21.33
C GLY A 172 -11.64 1.33 -21.67
N ARG A 173 -10.69 1.42 -20.72
CA ARG A 173 -9.39 2.07 -20.93
C ARG A 173 -8.30 1.06 -21.27
N VAL A 174 -7.35 1.46 -22.12
CA VAL A 174 -6.14 0.68 -22.37
C VAL A 174 -5.13 1.00 -21.27
N LEU A 175 -4.70 -0.02 -20.54
CA LEU A 175 -3.71 0.07 -19.46
C LEU A 175 -2.40 -0.53 -19.96
N SER A 176 -1.32 0.26 -19.96
CA SER A 176 -0.02 -0.25 -20.40
C SER A 176 0.54 -1.28 -19.41
N ARG A 177 1.42 -2.17 -19.89
CA ARG A 177 2.08 -3.15 -19.03
C ARG A 177 2.92 -2.48 -17.95
N ASP A 178 3.60 -1.39 -18.29
CA ASP A 178 4.41 -0.63 -17.34
C ASP A 178 3.52 0.02 -16.27
N LEU A 179 2.38 0.60 -16.66
CA LEU A 179 1.40 1.15 -15.72
C LEU A 179 0.91 0.06 -14.75
N LEU A 180 0.49 -1.09 -15.27
CA LEU A 180 0.02 -2.22 -14.46
C LEU A 180 1.13 -2.75 -13.54
N LEU A 181 2.36 -2.85 -14.03
CA LEU A 181 3.49 -3.27 -13.24
C LEU A 181 3.74 -2.30 -12.07
N ASN A 182 3.81 -1.02 -12.36
CA ASN A 182 4.07 0.02 -11.36
C ASN A 182 2.95 0.13 -10.31
N GLU A 183 1.69 0.07 -10.74
CA GLU A 183 0.54 0.18 -9.83
C GLU A 183 0.37 -1.04 -8.92
N ILE A 184 0.68 -2.24 -9.39
CA ILE A 184 0.44 -3.49 -8.66
C ILE A 184 1.68 -3.98 -7.94
N TRP A 185 2.88 -3.83 -8.52
CA TRP A 185 4.15 -4.30 -7.94
C TRP A 185 5.00 -3.18 -7.34
N GLY A 186 4.79 -1.94 -7.77
CA GLY A 186 5.54 -0.76 -7.33
C GLY A 186 6.62 -0.33 -8.35
N TYR A 187 7.04 0.94 -8.25
CA TYR A 187 8.04 1.53 -9.16
C TYR A 187 9.44 0.92 -9.02
N ASP A 188 9.74 0.34 -7.86
CA ASP A 188 11.05 -0.28 -7.56
C ASP A 188 11.07 -1.79 -7.87
N TYR A 189 10.09 -2.28 -8.62
CA TYR A 189 10.06 -3.69 -8.99
C TYR A 189 11.02 -3.96 -10.14
N PHE A 190 12.10 -4.71 -9.89
CA PHE A 190 13.14 -5.07 -10.87
C PHE A 190 12.73 -6.18 -11.84
N GLY A 191 11.49 -6.62 -11.85
CA GLY A 191 11.00 -7.63 -12.79
C GLY A 191 10.61 -7.05 -14.14
N THR A 192 10.38 -7.94 -15.11
CA THR A 192 9.95 -7.57 -16.44
C THR A 192 8.44 -7.42 -16.53
N THR A 193 7.94 -6.68 -17.52
CA THR A 193 6.50 -6.55 -17.81
C THR A 193 5.80 -7.88 -18.12
N ARG A 194 6.56 -8.95 -18.41
CA ARG A 194 6.03 -10.32 -18.53
C ARG A 194 5.35 -10.83 -17.26
N THR A 195 5.72 -10.30 -16.09
CA THR A 195 5.05 -10.60 -14.83
C THR A 195 3.55 -10.28 -14.90
N VAL A 196 3.18 -9.18 -15.54
CA VAL A 196 1.78 -8.81 -15.77
C VAL A 196 1.07 -9.85 -16.63
N ASP A 197 1.73 -10.30 -17.73
CA ASP A 197 1.15 -11.28 -18.66
C ASP A 197 0.83 -12.61 -17.96
N VAL A 198 1.73 -13.08 -17.06
CA VAL A 198 1.53 -14.29 -16.26
C VAL A 198 0.32 -14.15 -15.34
N HIS A 199 0.20 -13.02 -14.62
CA HIS A 199 -0.94 -12.81 -13.70
C HIS A 199 -2.26 -12.61 -14.45
N VAL A 200 -2.24 -12.01 -15.62
CA VAL A 200 -3.41 -11.95 -16.51
C VAL A 200 -3.84 -13.36 -16.96
N ALA A 201 -2.88 -14.22 -17.31
CA ALA A 201 -3.18 -15.61 -17.65
C ALA A 201 -3.80 -16.37 -16.47
N HIS A 202 -3.28 -16.19 -15.25
CA HIS A 202 -3.84 -16.78 -14.03
C HIS A 202 -5.27 -16.28 -13.77
N LEU A 203 -5.52 -14.97 -13.90
CA LEU A 203 -6.87 -14.42 -13.74
C LEU A 203 -7.84 -14.99 -14.77
N ARG A 204 -7.44 -15.12 -16.03
CA ARG A 204 -8.28 -15.72 -17.08
C ARG A 204 -8.63 -17.18 -16.78
N ASN A 205 -7.70 -17.95 -16.22
CA ASN A 205 -7.93 -19.34 -15.82
C ASN A 205 -8.94 -19.44 -14.65
N LYS A 206 -8.80 -18.54 -13.65
CA LYS A 206 -9.67 -18.54 -12.46
C LYS A 206 -11.03 -17.89 -12.73
N LEU A 207 -11.10 -16.94 -13.66
CA LEU A 207 -12.28 -16.15 -14.01
C LEU A 207 -12.51 -16.21 -15.53
N PRO A 208 -13.14 -17.30 -16.05
CA PRO A 208 -13.25 -17.56 -17.49
C PRO A 208 -13.89 -16.45 -18.32
N VAL A 209 -14.74 -15.61 -17.73
CA VAL A 209 -15.32 -14.44 -18.41
C VAL A 209 -14.24 -13.50 -18.95
N LEU A 210 -13.09 -13.39 -18.28
CA LEU A 210 -11.98 -12.54 -18.67
C LEU A 210 -11.30 -13.00 -19.99
N ASN A 211 -11.48 -14.26 -20.40
CA ASN A 211 -10.94 -14.72 -21.69
C ASN A 211 -11.52 -13.95 -22.88
N LYS A 212 -12.78 -13.50 -22.78
CA LYS A 212 -13.46 -12.76 -23.83
C LYS A 212 -13.42 -11.25 -23.61
N SER A 213 -13.48 -10.81 -22.35
CA SER A 213 -13.65 -9.39 -22.01
C SER A 213 -12.32 -8.64 -21.73
N LEU A 214 -11.28 -9.34 -21.29
CA LEU A 214 -9.96 -8.73 -21.09
C LEU A 214 -9.12 -8.89 -22.36
N ILE A 215 -9.08 -7.84 -23.18
CA ILE A 215 -8.41 -7.83 -24.48
C ILE A 215 -6.94 -7.47 -24.32
N SER A 216 -6.06 -8.25 -24.98
CA SER A 216 -4.66 -7.88 -25.15
C SER A 216 -4.53 -6.90 -26.32
N VAL A 217 -4.07 -5.68 -26.05
CA VAL A 217 -3.77 -4.68 -27.07
C VAL A 217 -2.30 -4.79 -27.45
N LYS A 218 -2.04 -5.21 -28.70
CA LYS A 218 -0.68 -5.50 -29.21
C LYS A 218 0.25 -4.30 -29.02
N GLY A 219 1.41 -4.54 -28.42
CA GLY A 219 2.44 -3.53 -28.18
C GLY A 219 2.13 -2.53 -27.03
N LEU A 220 0.90 -2.50 -26.51
CA LEU A 220 0.49 -1.55 -25.48
C LEU A 220 0.25 -2.23 -24.11
N GLY A 221 -0.75 -3.10 -24.01
CA GLY A 221 -1.12 -3.68 -22.71
C GLY A 221 -2.46 -4.40 -22.75
N TYR A 222 -3.32 -4.09 -21.79
CA TYR A 222 -4.61 -4.75 -21.61
C TYR A 222 -5.74 -3.73 -21.51
N LYS A 223 -6.93 -4.15 -21.98
CA LYS A 223 -8.17 -3.40 -21.86
C LYS A 223 -9.28 -4.32 -21.41
N LEU A 224 -9.88 -4.06 -20.25
CA LEU A 224 -11.12 -4.69 -19.87
C LEU A 224 -12.27 -3.96 -20.59
N GLN A 225 -13.06 -4.68 -21.36
CA GLN A 225 -14.24 -4.10 -22.03
C GLN A 225 -15.26 -3.64 -20.99
N GLU A 226 -16.03 -2.61 -21.33
CA GLU A 226 -17.20 -2.23 -20.55
C GLU A 226 -18.26 -3.36 -20.63
N GLU A 227 -18.96 -3.64 -19.53
CA GLU A 227 -20.12 -4.49 -19.61
C GLU A 227 -21.17 -3.83 -20.53
N PRO A 228 -21.75 -4.58 -21.48
CA PRO A 228 -22.87 -4.02 -22.21
C PRO A 228 -23.97 -3.67 -21.20
N THR A 229 -24.31 -2.38 -21.15
CA THR A 229 -25.47 -1.91 -20.39
C THR A 229 -26.65 -2.75 -20.79
N LYS A 230 -27.23 -3.49 -19.83
CA LYS A 230 -28.51 -4.16 -20.08
C LYS A 230 -29.52 -3.08 -20.47
N PRO A 231 -30.23 -3.25 -21.59
CA PRO A 231 -31.30 -2.34 -21.98
C PRO A 231 -32.42 -2.31 -20.94
#